data_b25a0f7069a2dc95010b8d2dc124b2a2
#
_entry.id   b25a0f7069a2dc95010b8d2dc124b2a2
#
_cell.length_a   1.000
_cell.length_b   1.000
_cell.length_c   1.000
_cell.angle_alpha   90.00
_cell.angle_beta   90.00
_cell.angle_gamma   90.00
#
_symmetry.space_group_name_H-M   'P 1'
#
loop_
_entity.id
_entity.type
_entity.pdbx_description
1 polymer ?
#
loop_
_entity_poly.entity_id
_entity_poly.type
_entity_poly.pdbx_seq_one_letter_code
_entity_poly.pdbx_strand_id
1 'polypeptide(L)'
;MKRFLQLIIGALVVGMLCLTLSHWFKSKEQVHTNQKIYVYNWGEYIDSELIKKFEKETGIQVVYETFDSNEAMEAKIRNGGTHYDVAFPSEYTVQKLKRDHLLLPIDHNKVPNIKNLDSDYMNMSFDKGNKYSLPYFFGTVGILYNKEKYPNESFDSWKSLYNPKFKNQILLVDGAREIIGMSLNKLGYNLNDRNSHHLKEAERDLTKLAPQVRGVVGDEITMMLQQNEGNIAVVWSGVAAPLVQEGDKYNYVIPKEGSNLWFDNMVIPKTAQNKEGAYKFMNFLLEAKNNK
;
A
#
# COMPACT_ATOMS: atom_id res chain seq x y z
N MET A 1 31.17 15.90 60.27
CA MET A 1 31.40 16.56 59.00
C MET A 1 32.06 15.66 57.94
N LYS A 2 33.20 14.99 58.20
CA LYS A 2 33.87 14.14 57.16
C LYS A 2 32.98 13.00 56.59
N ARG A 3 32.23 12.29 57.40
CA ARG A 3 31.33 11.22 56.95
C ARG A 3 30.16 11.71 56.08
N PHE A 4 29.63 12.89 56.40
CA PHE A 4 28.55 13.52 55.60
C PHE A 4 29.05 13.98 54.22
N LEU A 5 30.26 14.54 54.15
CA LEU A 5 30.91 14.91 52.92
C LEU A 5 31.20 13.67 52.01
N GLN A 6 31.61 12.56 52.60
CA GLN A 6 31.84 11.29 51.89
C GLN A 6 30.54 10.72 51.29
N LEU A 7 29.41 10.87 52.01
CA LEU A 7 28.10 10.43 51.48
C LEU A 7 27.64 11.31 50.27
N ILE A 8 27.86 12.63 50.36
CA ILE A 8 27.52 13.54 49.26
C ILE A 8 28.39 13.22 48.01
N ILE A 9 29.68 13.03 48.17
CA ILE A 9 30.60 12.69 47.09
C ILE A 9 30.20 11.32 46.47
N GLY A 10 29.86 10.33 47.33
CA GLY A 10 29.38 9.03 46.85
C GLY A 10 28.11 9.12 46.02
N ALA A 11 27.13 9.92 46.46
CA ALA A 11 25.88 10.16 45.73
C ALA A 11 26.11 10.87 44.41
N LEU A 12 27.01 11.84 44.33
CA LEU A 12 27.38 12.55 43.09
C LEU A 12 28.08 11.60 42.07
N VAL A 13 28.98 10.74 42.58
CA VAL A 13 29.65 9.73 41.69
C VAL A 13 28.66 8.73 41.13
N VAL A 14 27.72 8.23 41.94
CA VAL A 14 26.67 7.32 41.49
C VAL A 14 25.75 8.03 40.50
N GLY A 15 25.35 9.29 40.75
CA GLY A 15 24.56 10.07 39.82
C GLY A 15 25.26 10.29 38.43
N MET A 16 26.55 10.59 38.47
CA MET A 16 27.34 10.75 37.26
C MET A 16 27.50 9.44 36.48
N LEU A 17 27.66 8.31 37.21
CA LEU A 17 27.72 6.98 36.59
C LEU A 17 26.39 6.60 35.93
N CYS A 18 25.25 6.89 36.56
CA CYS A 18 23.92 6.69 36.02
C CYS A 18 23.70 7.54 34.73
N LEU A 19 24.14 8.79 34.73
CA LEU A 19 24.05 9.67 33.58
C LEU A 19 24.92 9.19 32.42
N THR A 20 26.15 8.76 32.68
CA THR A 20 27.03 8.22 31.63
C THR A 20 26.52 6.90 31.08
N LEU A 21 26.00 6.01 31.93
CA LEU A 21 25.34 4.78 31.49
C LEU A 21 24.09 5.05 30.66
N SER A 22 23.25 5.99 31.08
CA SER A 22 22.06 6.36 30.31
C SER A 22 22.40 6.96 28.95
N HIS A 23 23.45 7.77 28.86
CA HIS A 23 23.96 8.30 27.60
C HIS A 23 24.55 7.19 26.71
N TRP A 24 25.28 6.27 27.28
CA TRP A 24 25.86 5.12 26.55
C TRP A 24 24.78 4.16 26.04
N PHE A 25 23.73 3.87 26.83
CA PHE A 25 22.59 3.09 26.38
C PHE A 25 21.82 3.80 25.25
N LYS A 26 21.53 5.12 25.40
CA LYS A 26 20.91 5.91 24.33
C LYS A 26 21.74 5.95 23.04
N SER A 27 23.06 6.06 23.14
CA SER A 27 23.92 6.05 21.95
C SER A 27 23.98 4.69 21.27
N LYS A 28 23.97 3.58 22.04
CA LYS A 28 23.86 2.22 21.48
C LYS A 28 22.49 1.96 20.84
N GLU A 29 21.42 2.40 21.46
CA GLU A 29 20.07 2.27 20.91
C GLU A 29 19.94 3.05 19.60
N GLN A 30 20.51 4.24 19.51
CA GLN A 30 20.54 5.06 18.29
C GLN A 30 21.40 4.46 17.17
N VAL A 31 22.50 3.78 17.52
CA VAL A 31 23.33 3.03 16.55
C VAL A 31 22.58 1.79 16.03
N HIS A 32 21.82 1.10 16.90
CA HIS A 32 21.01 -0.05 16.47
C HIS A 32 19.80 0.36 15.61
N THR A 33 19.16 1.50 15.89
CA THR A 33 18.04 1.99 15.07
C THR A 33 18.48 2.47 13.69
N ASN A 34 19.70 3.01 13.56
CA ASN A 34 20.25 3.42 12.26
C ASN A 34 20.68 2.23 11.37
N GLN A 35 20.75 1.02 11.91
CA GLN A 35 21.08 -0.20 11.14
C GLN A 35 19.83 -0.92 10.63
N LYS A 36 18.64 -0.48 10.98
CA LYS A 36 17.37 -1.10 10.56
C LYS A 36 16.39 -0.04 10.09
N ILE A 37 15.56 -0.44 9.13
CA ILE A 37 14.34 0.28 8.77
C ILE A 37 13.14 -0.65 8.86
N TYR A 38 12.01 -0.10 9.25
CA TYR A 38 10.73 -0.79 9.32
C TYR A 38 9.87 -0.35 8.15
N VAL A 39 9.61 -1.28 7.25
CA VAL A 39 8.84 -1.06 6.02
C VAL A 39 7.48 -1.72 6.15
N TYR A 40 6.40 -0.98 5.91
CA TYR A 40 5.03 -1.45 5.98
C TYR A 40 4.37 -1.32 4.62
N ASN A 41 4.13 -2.44 3.95
CA ASN A 41 3.73 -2.49 2.56
C ASN A 41 2.62 -3.52 2.31
N TRP A 42 2.12 -3.56 1.10
CA TRP A 42 1.25 -4.62 0.59
C TRP A 42 1.97 -5.96 0.53
N GLY A 43 1.22 -7.07 0.58
CA GLY A 43 1.74 -8.39 0.28
C GLY A 43 2.25 -8.49 -1.16
N GLU A 44 3.27 -9.31 -1.40
CA GLU A 44 3.85 -9.61 -2.74
C GLU A 44 4.13 -8.38 -3.64
N TYR A 45 4.54 -7.27 -3.03
CA TYR A 45 4.64 -5.96 -3.68
C TYR A 45 6.07 -5.54 -4.04
N ILE A 46 7.06 -6.09 -3.37
CA ILE A 46 8.50 -5.88 -3.63
C ILE A 46 9.18 -7.25 -3.70
N ASP A 47 9.96 -7.47 -4.75
CA ASP A 47 10.79 -8.67 -4.86
C ASP A 47 11.76 -8.77 -3.67
N SER A 48 11.79 -9.92 -3.04
CA SER A 48 12.68 -10.20 -1.89
C SER A 48 14.17 -10.04 -2.24
N GLU A 49 14.55 -10.29 -3.49
CA GLU A 49 15.93 -10.08 -3.95
C GLU A 49 16.29 -8.59 -4.01
N LEU A 50 15.30 -7.72 -4.29
CA LEU A 50 15.50 -6.28 -4.26
C LEU A 50 15.76 -5.78 -2.83
N ILE A 51 15.06 -6.35 -1.84
CA ILE A 51 15.30 -6.06 -0.42
C ILE A 51 16.72 -6.50 -0.01
N LYS A 52 17.12 -7.72 -0.35
CA LYS A 52 18.48 -8.23 -0.07
C LYS A 52 19.56 -7.36 -0.74
N LYS A 53 19.29 -6.88 -1.94
CA LYS A 53 20.19 -5.98 -2.66
C LYS A 53 20.36 -4.66 -1.91
N PHE A 54 19.27 -4.05 -1.44
CA PHE A 54 19.32 -2.84 -0.64
C PHE A 54 20.14 -3.03 0.64
N GLU A 55 19.90 -4.13 1.37
CA GLU A 55 20.64 -4.47 2.59
C GLU A 55 22.14 -4.62 2.33
N LYS A 56 22.48 -5.31 1.23
CA LYS A 56 23.88 -5.52 0.82
C LYS A 56 24.58 -4.21 0.43
N GLU A 57 23.88 -3.31 -0.30
CA GLU A 57 24.46 -2.06 -0.80
C GLU A 57 24.57 -1.00 0.30
N THR A 58 23.68 -1.01 1.29
CA THR A 58 23.59 0.06 2.30
C THR A 58 24.04 -0.36 3.69
N GLY A 59 24.08 -1.65 3.99
CA GLY A 59 24.28 -2.18 5.34
C GLY A 59 23.09 -1.98 6.27
N ILE A 60 21.93 -1.52 5.75
CA ILE A 60 20.72 -1.27 6.52
C ILE A 60 19.80 -2.48 6.38
N GLN A 61 19.47 -3.13 7.49
CA GLN A 61 18.52 -4.23 7.56
C GLN A 61 17.08 -3.74 7.32
N VAL A 62 16.29 -4.48 6.54
CA VAL A 62 14.88 -4.19 6.31
C VAL A 62 14.01 -5.14 7.12
N VAL A 63 13.25 -4.61 8.07
CA VAL A 63 12.17 -5.33 8.74
C VAL A 63 10.90 -5.06 7.95
N TYR A 64 10.50 -6.06 7.15
CA TYR A 64 9.38 -5.93 6.23
C TYR A 64 8.13 -6.53 6.83
N GLU A 65 7.08 -5.75 6.92
CA GLU A 65 5.76 -6.16 7.43
C GLU A 65 4.70 -5.84 6.38
N THR A 66 3.69 -6.69 6.25
CA THR A 66 2.63 -6.53 5.25
C THR A 66 1.28 -6.18 5.88
N PHE A 67 0.40 -5.60 5.06
CA PHE A 67 -0.99 -5.35 5.38
C PHE A 67 -1.88 -5.72 4.18
N ASP A 68 -3.14 -6.02 4.47
CA ASP A 68 -4.12 -6.47 3.48
C ASP A 68 -5.08 -5.36 3.06
N SER A 69 -5.16 -4.26 3.82
CA SER A 69 -6.04 -3.13 3.53
C SER A 69 -5.48 -1.81 4.01
N ASN A 70 -5.81 -0.73 3.31
CA ASN A 70 -5.48 0.64 3.73
C ASN A 70 -6.05 0.97 5.13
N GLU A 71 -7.20 0.42 5.46
CA GLU A 71 -7.88 0.62 6.74
C GLU A 71 -7.08 -0.01 7.89
N ALA A 72 -6.57 -1.23 7.72
CA ALA A 72 -5.71 -1.90 8.70
C ALA A 72 -4.39 -1.14 8.87
N MET A 73 -3.76 -0.71 7.78
CA MET A 73 -2.54 0.06 7.79
C MET A 73 -2.74 1.42 8.48
N GLU A 74 -3.80 2.17 8.11
CA GLU A 74 -4.14 3.45 8.75
C GLU A 74 -4.34 3.29 10.27
N ALA A 75 -5.11 2.29 10.68
CA ALA A 75 -5.37 2.03 12.10
C ALA A 75 -4.07 1.75 12.87
N LYS A 76 -3.16 0.99 12.29
CA LYS A 76 -1.88 0.64 12.94
C LYS A 76 -0.94 1.85 13.05
N ILE A 77 -0.82 2.66 11.99
CA ILE A 77 -0.05 3.92 12.03
C ILE A 77 -0.66 4.90 13.04
N ARG A 78 -1.99 5.00 13.10
CA ARG A 78 -2.71 5.91 14.00
C ARG A 78 -2.54 5.53 15.46
N ASN A 79 -2.60 4.24 15.77
CA ASN A 79 -2.46 3.74 17.16
C ASN A 79 -1.03 3.91 17.71
N GLY A 80 -0.02 4.09 16.86
CA GLY A 80 1.33 4.47 17.26
C GLY A 80 2.10 3.46 18.12
N GLY A 81 1.56 2.26 18.32
CA GLY A 81 2.23 1.21 19.12
C GLY A 81 3.40 0.55 18.40
N THR A 82 3.45 0.66 17.08
CA THR A 82 4.56 0.23 16.22
C THR A 82 5.05 1.44 15.43
N HIS A 83 6.36 1.58 15.29
CA HIS A 83 6.93 2.61 14.41
C HIS A 83 7.28 1.99 13.07
N TYR A 84 6.98 2.71 12.00
CA TYR A 84 7.40 2.39 10.65
C TYR A 84 8.19 3.57 10.11
N ASP A 85 9.22 3.29 9.32
CA ASP A 85 10.06 4.30 8.68
C ASP A 85 9.56 4.64 7.28
N VAL A 86 9.02 3.64 6.56
CA VAL A 86 8.37 3.80 5.27
C VAL A 86 7.05 3.02 5.25
N ALA A 87 6.00 3.61 4.70
CA ALA A 87 4.73 2.92 4.46
C ALA A 87 4.23 3.21 3.02
N PHE A 88 3.36 2.33 2.50
CA PHE A 88 2.90 2.37 1.11
C PHE A 88 1.37 2.49 0.99
N PRO A 89 0.79 3.60 1.44
CA PRO A 89 -0.65 3.85 1.32
C PRO A 89 -1.10 4.20 -0.10
N SER A 90 -2.35 3.88 -0.41
CA SER A 90 -3.02 4.45 -1.57
C SER A 90 -3.37 5.93 -1.35
N GLU A 91 -3.62 6.66 -2.45
CA GLU A 91 -3.79 8.12 -2.48
C GLU A 91 -4.82 8.66 -1.48
N TYR A 92 -5.94 7.97 -1.31
CA TYR A 92 -6.99 8.41 -0.39
C TYR A 92 -6.58 8.27 1.10
N THR A 93 -5.72 7.30 1.39
CA THR A 93 -5.16 7.13 2.73
C THR A 93 -4.04 8.14 2.99
N VAL A 94 -3.24 8.50 1.97
CA VAL A 94 -2.33 9.64 2.05
C VAL A 94 -3.08 10.90 2.47
N GLN A 95 -4.25 11.19 1.87
CA GLN A 95 -5.08 12.34 2.25
C GLN A 95 -5.50 12.31 3.72
N LYS A 96 -5.92 11.15 4.23
CA LYS A 96 -6.34 10.97 5.62
C LYS A 96 -5.17 11.16 6.58
N LEU A 97 -4.07 10.45 6.35
CA LEU A 97 -2.88 10.51 7.20
C LEU A 97 -2.28 11.93 7.23
N LYS A 98 -2.28 12.62 6.09
CA LYS A 98 -1.84 14.02 5.97
C LYS A 98 -2.73 14.97 6.78
N ARG A 99 -4.05 14.88 6.60
CA ARG A 99 -5.03 15.68 7.34
C ARG A 99 -4.88 15.53 8.86
N ASP A 100 -4.58 14.33 9.29
CA ASP A 100 -4.49 13.96 10.70
C ASP A 100 -3.05 14.12 11.25
N HIS A 101 -2.16 14.77 10.47
CA HIS A 101 -0.76 15.07 10.84
C HIS A 101 0.07 13.84 11.24
N LEU A 102 -0.17 12.70 10.59
CA LEU A 102 0.51 11.42 10.83
C LEU A 102 1.69 11.16 9.89
N LEU A 103 1.97 12.06 8.95
CA LEU A 103 3.08 11.97 8.01
C LEU A 103 4.11 13.08 8.24
N LEU A 104 5.37 12.78 7.94
CA LEU A 104 6.45 13.76 7.85
C LEU A 104 6.54 14.30 6.41
N PRO A 105 6.87 15.59 6.23
CA PRO A 105 7.18 16.10 4.91
C PRO A 105 8.47 15.46 4.37
N ILE A 106 8.49 15.19 3.08
CA ILE A 106 9.62 14.60 2.37
C ILE A 106 10.58 15.70 1.92
N ASP A 107 11.85 15.55 2.25
CA ASP A 107 12.93 16.38 1.72
C ASP A 107 13.37 15.78 0.37
N HIS A 108 12.97 16.42 -0.72
CA HIS A 108 13.29 15.97 -2.08
C HIS A 108 14.81 15.95 -2.37
N ASN A 109 15.61 16.76 -1.68
CA ASN A 109 17.06 16.74 -1.84
C ASN A 109 17.69 15.41 -1.37
N LYS A 110 17.00 14.67 -0.50
CA LYS A 110 17.43 13.36 -0.01
C LYS A 110 16.98 12.21 -0.90
N VAL A 111 16.20 12.49 -1.95
CA VAL A 111 15.68 11.50 -2.91
C VAL A 111 16.02 11.93 -4.34
N PRO A 112 17.31 12.01 -4.73
CA PRO A 112 17.70 12.49 -6.05
C PRO A 112 17.11 11.71 -7.23
N ASN A 113 16.71 10.46 -7.03
CA ASN A 113 16.08 9.63 -8.05
C ASN A 113 14.59 9.97 -8.30
N ILE A 114 14.03 10.94 -7.61
CA ILE A 114 12.70 11.50 -7.90
C ILE A 114 12.57 11.96 -9.37
N LYS A 115 13.69 12.33 -10.00
CA LYS A 115 13.77 12.68 -11.42
C LYS A 115 13.41 11.54 -12.38
N ASN A 116 13.38 10.32 -11.90
CA ASN A 116 12.98 9.13 -12.68
C ASN A 116 11.47 8.90 -12.65
N LEU A 117 10.74 9.63 -11.81
CA LEU A 117 9.27 9.57 -11.77
C LEU A 117 8.69 10.34 -12.97
N ASP A 118 7.65 9.79 -13.56
CA ASP A 118 6.90 10.44 -14.62
C ASP A 118 6.16 11.68 -14.08
N SER A 119 6.35 12.81 -14.74
CA SER A 119 5.74 14.09 -14.36
C SER A 119 4.22 14.07 -14.32
N ASP A 120 3.58 13.22 -15.14
CA ASP A 120 2.13 13.11 -15.22
C ASP A 120 1.51 12.54 -13.95
N TYR A 121 2.28 11.79 -13.16
CA TYR A 121 1.86 11.22 -11.88
C TYR A 121 2.34 12.00 -10.67
N MET A 122 3.06 13.10 -10.91
CA MET A 122 3.51 14.00 -9.85
C MET A 122 2.49 15.12 -9.60
N ASN A 123 2.60 15.74 -8.43
CA ASN A 123 1.80 16.91 -8.06
C ASN A 123 0.27 16.69 -8.13
N MET A 124 -0.18 15.48 -7.84
CA MET A 124 -1.59 15.08 -7.86
C MET A 124 -2.41 15.84 -6.79
N SER A 125 -3.73 15.91 -6.99
CA SER A 125 -4.63 16.68 -6.12
C SER A 125 -4.59 16.26 -4.64
N PHE A 126 -4.29 15.00 -4.37
CA PHE A 126 -4.22 14.47 -3.01
C PHE A 126 -2.98 14.93 -2.25
N ASP A 127 -1.86 15.25 -2.95
CA ASP A 127 -0.63 15.74 -2.31
C ASP A 127 0.11 16.73 -3.21
N LYS A 128 -0.34 17.99 -3.22
CA LYS A 128 0.28 19.06 -4.01
C LYS A 128 1.76 19.24 -3.68
N GLY A 129 2.57 19.27 -4.76
CA GLY A 129 4.02 19.37 -4.67
C GLY A 129 4.73 18.12 -4.13
N ASN A 130 4.03 17.00 -4.03
CA ASN A 130 4.55 15.74 -3.46
C ASN A 130 5.25 15.98 -2.10
N LYS A 131 4.57 16.77 -1.25
CA LYS A 131 5.14 17.19 0.03
C LYS A 131 5.25 16.06 1.04
N TYR A 132 4.34 15.10 0.99
CA TYR A 132 4.22 14.01 1.97
C TYR A 132 4.33 12.63 1.37
N SER A 133 4.29 12.51 0.03
CA SER A 133 4.25 11.24 -0.67
C SER A 133 5.01 11.28 -1.98
N LEU A 134 5.62 10.15 -2.36
CA LEU A 134 6.18 9.93 -3.69
C LEU A 134 5.45 8.77 -4.34
N PRO A 135 4.98 8.90 -5.60
CA PRO A 135 4.38 7.82 -6.34
C PRO A 135 5.31 6.60 -6.40
N TYR A 136 4.73 5.41 -6.27
CA TYR A 136 5.47 4.15 -6.39
C TYR A 136 4.88 3.29 -7.50
N PHE A 137 3.65 2.84 -7.34
CA PHE A 137 2.91 2.14 -8.37
C PHE A 137 1.54 2.79 -8.61
N PHE A 138 0.99 2.54 -9.79
CA PHE A 138 -0.37 2.88 -10.13
C PHE A 138 -0.97 1.78 -10.98
N GLY A 139 -2.28 1.72 -11.01
CA GLY A 139 -2.97 0.75 -11.83
C GLY A 139 -4.48 0.99 -11.85
N THR A 140 -5.14 0.07 -12.49
CA THR A 140 -6.60 0.10 -12.68
C THR A 140 -7.26 -1.10 -12.00
N VAL A 141 -8.57 -1.02 -11.83
CA VAL A 141 -9.41 -2.17 -11.53
C VAL A 141 -10.13 -2.56 -12.81
N GLY A 142 -10.23 -3.84 -13.08
CA GLY A 142 -10.88 -4.32 -14.30
C GLY A 142 -11.45 -5.71 -14.15
N ILE A 143 -11.96 -6.24 -15.25
CA ILE A 143 -12.50 -7.58 -15.34
C ILE A 143 -11.45 -8.50 -15.97
N LEU A 144 -10.96 -9.46 -15.18
CA LEU A 144 -10.17 -10.58 -15.68
C LEU A 144 -11.10 -11.76 -15.93
N TYR A 145 -10.98 -12.41 -17.10
CA TYR A 145 -11.81 -13.56 -17.42
C TYR A 145 -11.06 -14.62 -18.22
N ASN A 146 -11.48 -15.86 -18.08
CA ASN A 146 -10.96 -17.01 -18.83
C ASN A 146 -11.54 -17.03 -20.23
N LYS A 147 -10.73 -16.73 -21.27
CA LYS A 147 -11.13 -16.70 -22.69
C LYS A 147 -11.53 -18.08 -23.22
N GLU A 148 -10.93 -19.14 -22.72
CA GLU A 148 -11.25 -20.50 -23.16
C GLU A 148 -12.65 -20.90 -22.70
N LYS A 149 -13.04 -20.46 -21.49
CA LYS A 149 -14.36 -20.74 -20.92
C LYS A 149 -15.45 -19.84 -21.50
N TYR A 150 -15.09 -18.62 -21.85
CA TYR A 150 -16.02 -17.59 -22.34
C TYR A 150 -15.55 -16.95 -23.65
N PRO A 151 -15.35 -17.76 -24.72
CA PRO A 151 -14.74 -17.26 -25.97
C PRO A 151 -15.61 -16.24 -26.72
N ASN A 152 -16.92 -16.28 -26.51
CA ASN A 152 -17.88 -15.42 -27.21
C ASN A 152 -18.53 -14.35 -26.30
N GLU A 153 -17.98 -14.15 -25.10
CA GLU A 153 -18.52 -13.19 -24.15
C GLU A 153 -17.80 -11.87 -24.24
N SER A 154 -18.58 -10.78 -24.14
CA SER A 154 -18.01 -9.45 -23.97
C SER A 154 -18.07 -9.02 -22.52
N PHE A 155 -16.90 -8.54 -22.01
CA PHE A 155 -16.75 -7.99 -20.67
C PHE A 155 -16.39 -6.49 -20.72
N ASP A 156 -16.84 -5.78 -21.78
CA ASP A 156 -16.59 -4.36 -21.99
C ASP A 156 -17.43 -3.42 -21.11
N SER A 157 -18.25 -3.97 -20.24
CA SER A 157 -19.14 -3.23 -19.35
C SER A 157 -19.26 -3.94 -18.00
N TRP A 158 -19.31 -3.18 -16.89
CA TRP A 158 -19.61 -3.73 -15.56
C TRP A 158 -20.96 -4.48 -15.53
N LYS A 159 -21.89 -4.10 -16.40
CA LYS A 159 -23.19 -4.77 -16.52
C LYS A 159 -23.07 -6.24 -16.93
N SER A 160 -22.03 -6.61 -17.64
CA SER A 160 -21.82 -8.00 -18.10
C SER A 160 -21.75 -8.98 -16.94
N LEU A 161 -21.21 -8.56 -15.78
CA LEU A 161 -21.07 -9.40 -14.57
C LEU A 161 -22.41 -9.86 -14.00
N TYR A 162 -23.51 -9.16 -14.28
CA TYR A 162 -24.85 -9.44 -13.74
C TYR A 162 -25.61 -10.53 -14.51
N ASN A 163 -24.98 -11.11 -15.53
CA ASN A 163 -25.62 -12.18 -16.29
C ASN A 163 -25.78 -13.45 -15.43
N PRO A 164 -27.00 -14.01 -15.30
CA PRO A 164 -27.26 -15.19 -14.45
C PRO A 164 -26.44 -16.45 -14.81
N LYS A 165 -25.92 -16.52 -16.05
CA LYS A 165 -25.05 -17.64 -16.48
C LYS A 165 -23.72 -17.69 -15.72
N PHE A 166 -23.30 -16.59 -15.09
CA PHE A 166 -22.09 -16.52 -14.27
C PHE A 166 -22.32 -16.85 -12.79
N LYS A 167 -23.45 -17.49 -12.48
CA LYS A 167 -23.78 -17.87 -11.10
C LYS A 167 -22.61 -18.58 -10.42
N ASN A 168 -22.17 -18.04 -9.27
CA ASN A 168 -21.06 -18.58 -8.46
C ASN A 168 -19.73 -18.73 -9.24
N GLN A 169 -19.43 -17.80 -10.16
CA GLN A 169 -18.21 -17.83 -10.99
C GLN A 169 -17.31 -16.62 -10.78
N ILE A 170 -17.80 -15.56 -10.12
CA ILE A 170 -17.10 -14.28 -10.02
C ILE A 170 -16.38 -14.19 -8.69
N LEU A 171 -15.09 -13.90 -8.74
CA LEU A 171 -14.29 -13.50 -7.60
C LEU A 171 -14.23 -11.96 -7.58
N LEU A 172 -14.39 -11.38 -6.41
CA LEU A 172 -14.22 -9.94 -6.19
C LEU A 172 -13.04 -9.72 -5.26
N VAL A 173 -12.20 -8.76 -5.60
CA VAL A 173 -11.15 -8.31 -4.69
C VAL A 173 -11.76 -7.74 -3.41
N ASP A 174 -11.14 -7.99 -2.25
CA ASP A 174 -11.58 -7.42 -0.97
C ASP A 174 -11.14 -5.95 -0.86
N GLY A 175 -11.91 -5.09 -1.52
CA GLY A 175 -11.71 -3.66 -1.55
C GLY A 175 -13.06 -2.94 -1.61
N ALA A 176 -13.50 -2.36 -0.51
CA ALA A 176 -14.79 -1.67 -0.45
C ALA A 176 -14.89 -0.53 -1.49
N ARG A 177 -13.79 0.20 -1.70
CA ARG A 177 -13.72 1.30 -2.66
C ARG A 177 -13.86 0.80 -4.10
N GLU A 178 -13.20 -0.29 -4.43
CA GLU A 178 -13.22 -0.93 -5.74
C GLU A 178 -14.61 -1.44 -6.08
N ILE A 179 -15.23 -2.18 -5.16
CA ILE A 179 -16.51 -2.83 -5.38
C ILE A 179 -17.67 -1.84 -5.40
N ILE A 180 -17.71 -0.89 -4.46
CA ILE A 180 -18.73 0.17 -4.45
C ILE A 180 -18.52 1.10 -5.65
N GLY A 181 -17.27 1.44 -5.97
CA GLY A 181 -16.92 2.28 -7.11
C GLY A 181 -17.31 1.66 -8.45
N MET A 182 -17.11 0.36 -8.62
CA MET A 182 -17.60 -0.41 -9.77
C MET A 182 -19.11 -0.24 -9.96
N SER A 183 -19.88 -0.41 -8.88
CA SER A 183 -21.33 -0.27 -8.93
C SER A 183 -21.76 1.16 -9.21
N LEU A 184 -21.12 2.15 -8.60
CA LEU A 184 -21.37 3.56 -8.88
C LEU A 184 -21.13 3.89 -10.35
N ASN A 185 -19.98 3.48 -10.92
CA ASN A 185 -19.69 3.69 -12.33
C ASN A 185 -20.72 3.03 -13.25
N LYS A 186 -21.10 1.78 -12.94
CA LYS A 186 -22.15 1.07 -13.69
C LYS A 186 -23.48 1.82 -13.68
N LEU A 187 -23.81 2.50 -12.60
CA LEU A 187 -25.02 3.31 -12.44
C LEU A 187 -24.89 4.71 -13.07
N GLY A 188 -23.72 5.07 -13.60
CA GLY A 188 -23.44 6.37 -14.19
C GLY A 188 -23.06 7.45 -13.17
N TYR A 189 -22.72 7.06 -11.94
CA TYR A 189 -22.23 7.96 -10.91
C TYR A 189 -20.72 8.05 -10.88
N ASN A 190 -20.19 9.11 -10.29
CA ASN A 190 -18.75 9.24 -10.07
C ASN A 190 -18.28 8.22 -9.03
N LEU A 191 -17.14 7.60 -9.26
CA LEU A 191 -16.51 6.64 -8.33
C LEU A 191 -16.29 7.22 -6.92
N ASN A 192 -16.07 8.53 -6.82
CA ASN A 192 -15.90 9.25 -5.57
C ASN A 192 -17.21 9.86 -5.01
N ASP A 193 -18.37 9.42 -5.50
CA ASP A 193 -19.65 9.94 -5.06
C ASP A 193 -19.87 9.64 -3.57
N ARG A 194 -20.36 10.65 -2.84
CA ARG A 194 -20.64 10.58 -1.40
C ARG A 194 -22.12 10.81 -1.09
N ASN A 195 -22.97 10.92 -2.13
CA ASN A 195 -24.38 11.07 -1.94
C ASN A 195 -24.95 9.78 -1.34
N SER A 196 -25.60 9.89 -0.19
CA SER A 196 -26.15 8.74 0.53
C SER A 196 -27.22 7.98 -0.26
N HIS A 197 -27.97 8.66 -1.14
CA HIS A 197 -28.93 8.01 -2.02
C HIS A 197 -28.23 7.15 -3.07
N HIS A 198 -27.22 7.68 -3.75
CA HIS A 198 -26.43 6.94 -4.75
C HIS A 198 -25.69 5.75 -4.15
N LEU A 199 -25.15 5.92 -2.94
CA LEU A 199 -24.53 4.80 -2.20
C LEU A 199 -25.52 3.69 -1.86
N LYS A 200 -26.77 4.04 -1.48
CA LYS A 200 -27.83 3.04 -1.28
C LYS A 200 -28.27 2.38 -2.58
N GLU A 201 -28.23 3.08 -3.70
CA GLU A 201 -28.49 2.47 -5.02
C GLU A 201 -27.38 1.51 -5.40
N ALA A 202 -26.11 1.85 -5.16
CA ALA A 202 -24.99 0.97 -5.36
C ALA A 202 -25.07 -0.31 -4.48
N GLU A 203 -25.47 -0.18 -3.22
CA GLU A 203 -25.71 -1.32 -2.32
C GLU A 203 -26.78 -2.27 -2.88
N ARG A 204 -27.93 -1.73 -3.32
CA ARG A 204 -29.01 -2.52 -3.93
C ARG A 204 -28.55 -3.18 -5.23
N ASP A 205 -27.72 -2.51 -5.98
CA ASP A 205 -27.15 -3.02 -7.23
C ASP A 205 -26.19 -4.17 -6.95
N LEU A 206 -25.29 -4.04 -6.00
CA LEU A 206 -24.40 -5.11 -5.56
C LEU A 206 -25.13 -6.31 -5.00
N THR A 207 -26.27 -6.12 -4.32
CA THR A 207 -27.15 -7.21 -3.87
C THR A 207 -27.66 -8.05 -5.05
N LYS A 208 -27.88 -7.43 -6.23
CA LYS A 208 -28.27 -8.16 -7.45
C LYS A 208 -27.10 -8.92 -8.07
N LEU A 209 -25.85 -8.51 -7.82
CA LEU A 209 -24.66 -9.20 -8.26
C LEU A 209 -24.35 -10.42 -7.38
N ALA A 210 -24.75 -10.41 -6.12
CA ALA A 210 -24.37 -11.42 -5.13
C ALA A 210 -24.57 -12.89 -5.58
N PRO A 211 -25.63 -13.27 -6.32
CA PRO A 211 -25.77 -14.66 -6.82
C PRO A 211 -24.68 -15.12 -7.78
N GLN A 212 -24.00 -14.20 -8.47
CA GLN A 212 -22.89 -14.47 -9.39
C GLN A 212 -21.55 -14.58 -8.66
N VAL A 213 -21.45 -13.98 -7.48
CA VAL A 213 -20.22 -13.91 -6.69
C VAL A 213 -19.96 -15.26 -6.02
N ARG A 214 -18.76 -15.80 -6.23
CA ARG A 214 -18.21 -16.95 -5.54
C ARG A 214 -17.57 -16.58 -4.21
N GLY A 215 -16.87 -15.46 -4.18
CA GLY A 215 -16.18 -14.97 -2.99
C GLY A 215 -15.68 -13.56 -3.15
N VAL A 216 -15.46 -12.91 -2.00
CA VAL A 216 -14.70 -11.65 -1.87
C VAL A 216 -13.41 -12.04 -1.17
N VAL A 217 -12.26 -11.82 -1.80
CA VAL A 217 -10.98 -12.42 -1.42
C VAL A 217 -9.82 -11.43 -1.56
N GLY A 218 -8.81 -11.60 -0.76
CA GLY A 218 -7.57 -10.83 -0.79
C GLY A 218 -6.54 -11.38 -1.77
N ASP A 219 -5.29 -11.50 -1.34
CA ASP A 219 -4.16 -11.94 -2.17
C ASP A 219 -4.32 -13.37 -2.69
N GLU A 220 -5.13 -14.21 -2.03
CA GLU A 220 -5.46 -15.56 -2.46
C GLU A 220 -6.20 -15.65 -3.81
N ILE A 221 -6.70 -14.52 -4.32
CA ILE A 221 -7.41 -14.46 -5.61
C ILE A 221 -6.58 -15.01 -6.76
N THR A 222 -5.27 -14.76 -6.77
CA THR A 222 -4.33 -15.26 -7.78
C THR A 222 -4.30 -16.78 -7.78
N MET A 223 -4.13 -17.40 -6.62
CA MET A 223 -4.10 -18.85 -6.46
C MET A 223 -5.44 -19.49 -6.87
N MET A 224 -6.57 -18.90 -6.45
CA MET A 224 -7.90 -19.39 -6.80
C MET A 224 -8.15 -19.38 -8.31
N LEU A 225 -7.71 -18.33 -9.02
CA LEU A 225 -7.80 -18.24 -10.48
C LEU A 225 -6.93 -19.30 -11.18
N GLN A 226 -5.71 -19.51 -10.71
CA GLN A 226 -4.81 -20.55 -11.23
C GLN A 226 -5.39 -21.96 -11.03
N GLN A 227 -6.06 -22.20 -9.91
CA GLN A 227 -6.74 -23.46 -9.59
C GLN A 227 -8.11 -23.62 -10.27
N ASN A 228 -8.54 -22.66 -11.09
CA ASN A 228 -9.86 -22.61 -11.74
C ASN A 228 -11.05 -22.56 -10.75
N GLU A 229 -10.84 -22.03 -9.55
CA GLU A 229 -11.90 -21.86 -8.57
C GLU A 229 -12.81 -20.66 -8.88
N GLY A 230 -12.43 -19.82 -9.83
CA GLY A 230 -13.21 -18.77 -10.46
C GLY A 230 -12.77 -18.60 -11.91
N ASN A 231 -13.67 -18.13 -12.76
CA ASN A 231 -13.35 -17.92 -14.18
C ASN A 231 -13.52 -16.47 -14.60
N ILE A 232 -14.04 -15.65 -13.73
CA ILE A 232 -14.21 -14.20 -13.88
C ILE A 232 -13.78 -13.57 -12.56
N ALA A 233 -13.06 -12.48 -12.62
CA ALA A 233 -12.66 -11.75 -11.42
C ALA A 233 -12.68 -10.25 -11.65
N VAL A 234 -13.07 -9.49 -10.63
CA VAL A 234 -12.83 -8.05 -10.55
C VAL A 234 -11.56 -7.87 -9.74
N VAL A 235 -10.49 -7.42 -10.39
CA VAL A 235 -9.14 -7.38 -9.81
C VAL A 235 -8.37 -6.15 -10.21
N TRP A 236 -7.31 -5.87 -9.44
CA TRP A 236 -6.31 -4.87 -9.82
C TRP A 236 -5.47 -5.34 -11.01
N SER A 237 -5.04 -4.40 -11.84
CA SER A 237 -4.18 -4.67 -13.00
C SER A 237 -2.87 -5.39 -12.63
N GLY A 238 -2.31 -5.10 -11.44
CA GLY A 238 -1.11 -5.79 -10.93
C GLY A 238 -1.31 -7.28 -10.71
N VAL A 239 -2.50 -7.71 -10.28
CA VAL A 239 -2.88 -9.14 -10.15
C VAL A 239 -3.14 -9.75 -11.53
N ALA A 240 -3.76 -8.99 -12.43
CA ALA A 240 -4.12 -9.49 -13.75
C ALA A 240 -2.90 -9.65 -14.69
N ALA A 241 -1.93 -8.74 -14.61
CA ALA A 241 -0.82 -8.68 -15.56
C ALA A 241 0.00 -9.98 -15.65
N PRO A 242 0.46 -10.60 -14.55
CA PRO A 242 1.16 -11.88 -14.64
C PRO A 242 0.30 -12.97 -15.27
N LEU A 243 -0.97 -13.10 -14.88
CA LEU A 243 -1.87 -14.13 -15.39
C LEU A 243 -2.16 -13.99 -16.88
N VAL A 244 -2.18 -12.75 -17.41
CA VAL A 244 -2.35 -12.48 -18.83
C VAL A 244 -1.05 -12.74 -19.60
N GLN A 245 0.12 -12.48 -18.97
CA GLN A 245 1.44 -12.68 -19.60
C GLN A 245 1.86 -14.15 -19.64
N GLU A 246 1.46 -14.96 -18.67
CA GLU A 246 1.82 -16.38 -18.56
C GLU A 246 1.20 -17.26 -19.66
N GLY A 247 0.20 -16.75 -20.41
CA GLY A 247 -0.41 -17.50 -21.52
C GLY A 247 -1.72 -16.92 -22.04
N ASP A 248 -2.33 -17.62 -22.99
CA ASP A 248 -3.54 -17.17 -23.69
C ASP A 248 -4.86 -17.42 -22.93
N LYS A 249 -4.79 -17.93 -21.72
CA LYS A 249 -5.98 -18.34 -20.95
C LYS A 249 -6.84 -17.17 -20.49
N TYR A 250 -6.21 -16.09 -20.03
CA TYR A 250 -6.89 -14.94 -19.45
C TYR A 250 -6.85 -13.71 -20.34
N ASN A 251 -7.85 -12.86 -20.21
CA ASN A 251 -7.86 -11.51 -20.74
C ASN A 251 -8.33 -10.53 -19.68
N TYR A 252 -7.79 -9.30 -19.71
CA TYR A 252 -8.12 -8.23 -18.78
C TYR A 252 -8.72 -7.06 -19.54
N VAL A 253 -9.88 -6.56 -19.08
CA VAL A 253 -10.63 -5.49 -19.73
C VAL A 253 -10.97 -4.41 -18.70
N ILE A 254 -10.75 -3.17 -19.08
CA ILE A 254 -11.27 -1.99 -18.36
C ILE A 254 -12.63 -1.67 -18.96
N PRO A 255 -13.73 -1.75 -18.19
CA PRO A 255 -15.07 -1.45 -18.69
C PRO A 255 -15.24 -0.01 -19.16
N LYS A 256 -16.07 0.18 -20.15
CA LYS A 256 -16.32 1.47 -20.83
C LYS A 256 -16.93 2.55 -19.94
N GLU A 257 -17.58 2.17 -18.87
CA GLU A 257 -18.12 3.11 -17.89
C GLU A 257 -17.02 3.77 -17.06
N GLY A 258 -15.78 3.32 -17.23
CA GLY A 258 -14.62 3.75 -16.45
C GLY A 258 -14.34 2.84 -15.24
N SER A 259 -13.22 3.08 -14.61
CA SER A 259 -12.76 2.31 -13.47
C SER A 259 -11.95 3.14 -12.49
N ASN A 260 -11.61 2.54 -11.34
CA ASN A 260 -10.68 3.13 -10.40
C ASN A 260 -9.26 3.14 -11.00
N LEU A 261 -8.66 4.34 -11.04
CA LEU A 261 -7.23 4.53 -11.22
C LEU A 261 -6.64 4.80 -9.84
N TRP A 262 -5.92 3.84 -9.30
CA TRP A 262 -5.32 3.93 -7.97
C TRP A 262 -3.83 4.27 -8.05
N PHE A 263 -3.34 4.92 -7.00
CA PHE A 263 -1.94 5.31 -6.84
C PHE A 263 -1.46 4.92 -5.46
N ASP A 264 -0.48 4.02 -5.40
CA ASP A 264 0.22 3.72 -4.18
C ASP A 264 1.48 4.57 -4.06
N ASN A 265 1.72 5.05 -2.87
CA ASN A 265 2.72 6.08 -2.61
C ASN A 265 3.62 5.69 -1.46
N MET A 266 4.88 6.01 -1.56
CA MET A 266 5.82 5.95 -0.44
C MET A 266 5.62 7.15 0.47
N VAL A 267 5.46 6.92 1.76
CA VAL A 267 5.34 7.96 2.79
C VAL A 267 6.25 7.66 3.97
N ILE A 268 6.59 8.70 4.74
CA ILE A 268 7.33 8.59 5.99
C ILE A 268 6.34 8.89 7.14
N PRO A 269 5.92 7.89 7.93
CA PRO A 269 5.08 8.11 9.09
C PRO A 269 5.74 9.00 10.13
N LYS A 270 4.94 9.75 10.89
CA LYS A 270 5.45 10.66 11.94
C LYS A 270 6.26 9.93 13.03
N THR A 271 5.99 8.65 13.23
CA THR A 271 6.66 7.78 14.20
C THR A 271 8.00 7.24 13.73
N ALA A 272 8.43 7.55 12.49
CA ALA A 272 9.68 7.08 11.91
C ALA A 272 10.90 7.41 12.78
N GLN A 273 11.71 6.39 13.06
CA GLN A 273 12.90 6.48 13.90
C GLN A 273 14.19 6.56 13.08
N ASN A 274 14.22 5.91 11.90
CA ASN A 274 15.35 5.94 10.97
C ASN A 274 15.00 6.68 9.67
N LYS A 275 14.85 8.01 9.74
CA LYS A 275 14.50 8.84 8.58
C LYS A 275 15.56 8.77 7.47
N GLU A 276 16.84 8.72 7.82
CA GLU A 276 17.91 8.62 6.83
C GLU A 276 17.87 7.30 6.09
N GLY A 277 17.61 6.20 6.79
CA GLY A 277 17.36 4.90 6.19
C GLY A 277 16.14 4.89 5.29
N ALA A 278 15.04 5.54 5.71
CA ALA A 278 13.83 5.71 4.91
C ALA A 278 14.12 6.43 3.59
N TYR A 279 14.82 7.55 3.62
CA TYR A 279 15.23 8.29 2.40
C TYR A 279 16.10 7.45 1.48
N LYS A 280 17.08 6.71 2.03
CA LYS A 280 17.91 5.80 1.23
C LYS A 280 17.07 4.70 0.57
N PHE A 281 16.10 4.14 1.28
CA PHE A 281 15.23 3.09 0.75
C PHE A 281 14.32 3.64 -0.36
N MET A 282 13.67 4.78 -0.14
CA MET A 282 12.85 5.44 -1.16
C MET A 282 13.68 5.77 -2.40
N ASN A 283 14.88 6.34 -2.22
CA ASN A 283 15.76 6.66 -3.34
C ASN A 283 16.24 5.43 -4.10
N PHE A 284 16.53 4.33 -3.39
CA PHE A 284 16.91 3.05 -3.98
C PHE A 284 15.78 2.44 -4.83
N LEU A 285 14.54 2.46 -4.35
CA LEU A 285 13.39 1.97 -5.09
C LEU A 285 13.14 2.79 -6.38
N LEU A 286 13.46 4.07 -6.38
CA LEU A 286 13.32 4.95 -7.55
C LEU A 286 14.48 4.87 -8.54
N GLU A 287 15.48 4.02 -8.34
CA GLU A 287 16.49 3.76 -9.36
C GLU A 287 15.87 3.01 -10.55
N ALA A 288 16.09 3.48 -11.78
CA ALA A 288 15.50 2.89 -12.99
C ALA A 288 15.78 1.38 -13.15
N LYS A 289 16.93 0.88 -12.65
CA LYS A 289 17.29 -0.55 -12.66
C LYS A 289 16.52 -1.40 -11.64
N ASN A 290 15.92 -0.77 -10.64
CA ASN A 290 15.20 -1.42 -9.52
C ASN A 290 13.67 -1.35 -9.70
N ASN A 291 13.20 -0.62 -10.71
CA ASN A 291 11.78 -0.39 -10.99
C ASN A 291 11.38 -1.06 -12.32
N LYS A 292 11.66 -2.37 -12.42
CA LYS A 292 11.35 -3.18 -13.61
C LYS A 292 10.33 -4.24 -13.29
#